data_f80e5a20954ae3d58f9957ab437c4d74
#
_entry.id   f80e5a20954ae3d58f9957ab437c4d74
#
_cell.length_a   1.000
_cell.length_b   1.000
_cell.length_c   1.000
_cell.angle_alpha   90.00
_cell.angle_beta   90.00
_cell.angle_gamma   90.00
#
_symmetry.space_group_name_H-M   'P 1'
#
loop_
_entity.id
_entity.type
_entity.pdbx_description
1 polymer ?
#
loop_
_entity_poly.entity_id
_entity_poly.type
_entity_poly.pdbx_seq_one_letter_code
_entity_poly.pdbx_strand_id
1 'polypeptide(L)'
;MATAAGVDAALVHHYFGTKQQLFAAAIHVAVDPMDIIAPMREAPVEELGVQLPTALLALWDSELGPRLIATVRSLLSGDGVTFVRSFFEDMVTAELGSRVDSPPGTGRIRAQFVASQLIGVAMARYIVKMEPFASLPAEQIVQTIAPNLQRYLTGELPKGLAP
;
A
#
# COMPACT_ATOMS: atom_id res chain seq x y z
N MET A 1 -5.38 18.44 -16.27
CA MET A 1 -4.83 17.18 -16.82
C MET A 1 -5.05 17.09 -18.33
N ALA A 2 -6.25 17.00 -18.85
CA ALA A 2 -6.51 16.95 -20.31
C ALA A 2 -5.85 18.10 -21.09
N THR A 3 -5.99 19.33 -20.61
CA THR A 3 -5.38 20.53 -21.22
C THR A 3 -3.83 20.47 -21.24
N ALA A 4 -3.21 19.92 -20.20
CA ALA A 4 -1.75 19.76 -20.15
C ALA A 4 -1.23 18.65 -21.09
N ALA A 5 -2.08 17.70 -21.44
CA ALA A 5 -1.79 16.62 -22.39
C ALA A 5 -2.22 16.95 -23.82
N GLY A 6 -2.82 18.11 -24.06
CA GLY A 6 -3.29 18.53 -25.38
C GLY A 6 -4.48 17.73 -25.93
N VAL A 7 -5.25 17.07 -25.05
CA VAL A 7 -6.40 16.24 -25.42
C VAL A 7 -7.70 16.82 -24.88
N ASP A 8 -8.83 16.48 -25.55
CA ASP A 8 -10.16 16.91 -25.09
C ASP A 8 -10.54 16.17 -23.79
N ALA A 9 -11.07 16.91 -22.83
CA ALA A 9 -11.54 16.36 -21.56
C ALA A 9 -12.67 15.33 -21.75
N ALA A 10 -13.51 15.50 -22.77
CA ALA A 10 -14.57 14.54 -23.13
C ALA A 10 -13.99 13.20 -23.60
N LEU A 11 -12.88 13.22 -24.33
CA LEU A 11 -12.16 12.03 -24.77
C LEU A 11 -11.57 11.27 -23.57
N VAL A 12 -10.95 11.98 -22.64
CA VAL A 12 -10.41 11.37 -21.39
C VAL A 12 -11.55 10.71 -20.61
N HIS A 13 -12.68 11.40 -20.48
CA HIS A 13 -13.85 10.85 -19.79
C HIS A 13 -14.46 9.64 -20.51
N HIS A 14 -14.46 9.65 -21.84
CA HIS A 14 -14.98 8.55 -22.67
C HIS A 14 -14.13 7.27 -22.53
N TYR A 15 -12.79 7.39 -22.56
CA TYR A 15 -11.88 6.25 -22.51
C TYR A 15 -11.62 5.73 -21.10
N PHE A 16 -11.56 6.61 -20.12
CA PHE A 16 -11.15 6.29 -18.75
C PHE A 16 -12.29 6.44 -17.74
N GLY A 17 -13.46 6.89 -18.14
CA GLY A 17 -14.60 7.11 -17.26
C GLY A 17 -14.36 8.25 -16.27
N THR A 18 -14.39 7.94 -14.98
CA THR A 18 -14.19 8.93 -13.91
C THR A 18 -12.71 9.31 -13.76
N LYS A 19 -12.44 10.44 -13.11
CA LYS A 19 -11.08 10.84 -12.71
C LYS A 19 -10.39 9.75 -11.89
N GLN A 20 -11.15 9.01 -11.08
CA GLN A 20 -10.67 7.89 -10.29
C GLN A 20 -10.25 6.70 -11.16
N GLN A 21 -11.02 6.37 -12.19
CA GLN A 21 -10.68 5.30 -13.14
C GLN A 21 -9.48 5.66 -14.01
N LEU A 22 -9.36 6.92 -14.44
CA LEU A 22 -8.15 7.42 -15.10
C LEU A 22 -6.92 7.30 -14.19
N PHE A 23 -7.08 7.60 -12.92
CA PHE A 23 -6.02 7.47 -11.93
C PHE A 23 -5.62 6.03 -11.69
N ALA A 24 -6.61 5.13 -11.55
CA ALA A 24 -6.38 3.69 -11.44
C ALA A 24 -5.61 3.16 -12.66
N ALA A 25 -6.02 3.55 -13.87
CA ALA A 25 -5.30 3.19 -15.08
C ALA A 25 -3.86 3.73 -15.11
N ALA A 26 -3.64 4.96 -14.64
CA ALA A 26 -2.30 5.55 -14.57
C ALA A 26 -1.37 4.85 -13.54
N ILE A 27 -1.93 4.35 -12.43
CA ILE A 27 -1.19 3.56 -11.45
C ILE A 27 -0.92 2.16 -11.99
N HIS A 28 -1.92 1.49 -12.58
CA HIS A 28 -1.75 0.17 -13.22
C HIS A 28 -0.70 0.19 -14.35
N VAL A 29 -0.56 1.29 -15.07
CA VAL A 29 0.52 1.45 -16.07
C VAL A 29 1.89 1.61 -15.41
N ALA A 30 1.96 2.09 -14.17
CA ALA A 30 3.22 2.31 -13.47
C ALA A 30 3.70 1.09 -12.70
N VAL A 31 2.80 0.38 -12.02
CA VAL A 31 3.07 -0.82 -11.21
C VAL A 31 1.77 -1.58 -11.07
N ASP A 32 1.72 -2.83 -11.50
CA ASP A 32 0.62 -3.70 -11.10
C ASP A 32 0.82 -4.05 -9.61
N PRO A 33 -0.09 -3.64 -8.74
CA PRO A 33 0.02 -3.98 -7.32
C PRO A 33 0.06 -5.49 -7.07
N MET A 34 -0.49 -6.26 -8.00
CA MET A 34 -0.46 -7.72 -7.93
C MET A 34 0.96 -8.27 -8.12
N ASP A 35 1.82 -7.59 -8.90
CA ASP A 35 3.23 -7.98 -9.06
C ASP A 35 4.01 -7.84 -7.75
N ILE A 36 3.59 -6.93 -6.87
CA ILE A 36 4.20 -6.75 -5.55
C ILE A 36 3.74 -7.82 -4.57
N ILE A 37 2.45 -8.21 -4.65
CA ILE A 37 1.82 -9.13 -3.71
C ILE A 37 2.01 -10.59 -4.17
N ALA A 38 2.11 -10.85 -5.47
CA ALA A 38 2.23 -12.19 -6.02
C ALA A 38 3.37 -13.04 -5.40
N PRO A 39 4.60 -12.51 -5.21
CA PRO A 39 5.66 -13.27 -4.55
C PRO A 39 5.34 -13.61 -3.09
N MET A 40 4.48 -12.83 -2.45
CA MET A 40 4.12 -13.04 -1.05
C MET A 40 2.99 -14.05 -0.86
N ARG A 41 2.27 -14.42 -1.94
CA ARG A 41 1.17 -15.39 -1.86
C ARG A 41 1.63 -16.76 -1.39
N GLU A 42 2.82 -17.18 -1.79
CA GLU A 42 3.40 -18.48 -1.46
C GLU A 42 4.31 -18.45 -0.22
N ALA A 43 4.65 -17.26 0.27
CA ALA A 43 5.51 -17.10 1.43
C ALA A 43 4.83 -17.59 2.71
N PRO A 44 5.55 -18.22 3.65
CA PRO A 44 5.01 -18.53 4.97
C PRO A 44 4.46 -17.29 5.68
N VAL A 45 3.34 -17.42 6.37
CA VAL A 45 2.72 -16.30 7.10
C VAL A 45 3.66 -15.73 8.15
N GLU A 46 4.51 -16.57 8.71
CA GLU A 46 5.51 -16.24 9.73
C GLU A 46 6.62 -15.32 9.21
N GLU A 47 6.80 -15.25 7.90
CA GLU A 47 7.82 -14.41 7.26
C GLU A 47 7.26 -13.08 6.72
N LEU A 48 5.95 -12.94 6.65
CA LEU A 48 5.30 -11.76 6.05
C LEU A 48 5.63 -10.46 6.80
N GLY A 49 5.90 -10.55 8.11
CA GLY A 49 6.33 -9.39 8.89
C GLY A 49 7.61 -8.74 8.37
N VAL A 50 8.52 -9.54 7.80
CA VAL A 50 9.77 -9.06 7.16
C VAL A 50 9.56 -8.78 5.69
N GLN A 51 8.89 -9.66 4.96
CA GLN A 51 8.78 -9.58 3.50
C GLN A 51 7.96 -8.36 3.03
N LEU A 52 6.86 -8.05 3.72
CA LEU A 52 6.00 -6.92 3.35
C LEU A 52 6.73 -5.56 3.38
N PRO A 53 7.40 -5.16 4.48
CA PRO A 53 8.14 -3.91 4.47
C PRO A 53 9.36 -3.93 3.55
N THR A 54 10.02 -5.09 3.37
CA THR A 54 11.13 -5.23 2.42
C THR A 54 10.68 -4.92 1.00
N ALA A 55 9.60 -5.54 0.55
CA ALA A 55 9.07 -5.31 -0.79
C ALA A 55 8.57 -3.87 -0.97
N LEU A 56 7.89 -3.31 0.04
CA LEU A 56 7.45 -1.92 0.01
C LEU A 56 8.65 -0.98 -0.21
N LEU A 57 9.68 -1.08 0.63
CA LEU A 57 10.83 -0.18 0.55
C LEU A 57 11.62 -0.38 -0.74
N ALA A 58 11.82 -1.62 -1.19
CA ALA A 58 12.47 -1.92 -2.46
C ALA A 58 11.75 -1.29 -3.65
N LEU A 59 10.40 -1.33 -3.66
CA LEU A 59 9.61 -0.67 -4.69
C LEU A 59 9.76 0.85 -4.67
N TRP A 60 9.67 1.46 -3.49
CA TRP A 60 9.75 2.92 -3.36
C TRP A 60 11.17 3.46 -3.58
N ASP A 61 12.22 2.67 -3.29
CA ASP A 61 13.61 3.00 -3.57
C ASP A 61 14.03 2.69 -5.02
N SER A 62 13.16 2.05 -5.82
CA SER A 62 13.41 1.72 -7.23
C SER A 62 13.23 2.94 -8.16
N GLU A 63 13.51 2.75 -9.45
CA GLU A 63 13.25 3.76 -10.50
C GLU A 63 11.77 4.16 -10.61
N LEU A 64 10.85 3.36 -10.07
CA LEU A 64 9.42 3.66 -10.00
C LEU A 64 9.06 4.61 -8.84
N GLY A 65 9.92 4.73 -7.84
CA GLY A 65 9.69 5.55 -6.64
C GLY A 65 9.25 6.98 -6.92
N PRO A 66 9.92 7.75 -7.78
CA PRO A 66 9.50 9.12 -8.12
C PRO A 66 8.08 9.21 -8.68
N ARG A 67 7.66 8.21 -9.47
CA ARG A 67 6.29 8.13 -10.01
C ARG A 67 5.27 7.84 -8.92
N LEU A 68 5.59 6.91 -8.02
CA LEU A 68 4.75 6.59 -6.87
C LEU A 68 4.57 7.81 -5.95
N ILE A 69 5.65 8.53 -5.67
CA ILE A 69 5.61 9.77 -4.87
C ILE A 69 4.70 10.81 -5.53
N ALA A 70 4.85 11.05 -6.83
CA ALA A 70 4.03 12.01 -7.56
C ALA A 70 2.55 11.61 -7.54
N THR A 71 2.27 10.32 -7.71
CA THR A 71 0.91 9.76 -7.66
C THR A 71 0.28 9.95 -6.29
N VAL A 72 0.97 9.56 -5.22
CA VAL A 72 0.46 9.71 -3.85
C VAL A 72 0.22 11.18 -3.50
N ARG A 73 1.13 12.08 -3.84
CA ARG A 73 0.93 13.52 -3.64
C ARG A 73 -0.29 14.05 -4.37
N SER A 74 -0.53 13.60 -5.58
CA SER A 74 -1.71 13.98 -6.36
C SER A 74 -3.01 13.44 -5.73
N LEU A 75 -2.98 12.22 -5.20
CA LEU A 75 -4.12 11.62 -4.49
C LEU A 75 -4.48 12.40 -3.20
N LEU A 76 -3.46 12.83 -2.45
CA LEU A 76 -3.66 13.60 -1.22
C LEU A 76 -4.20 15.02 -1.49
N SER A 77 -4.04 15.53 -2.70
CA SER A 77 -4.49 16.88 -3.10
C SER A 77 -5.94 16.96 -3.60
N GLY A 78 -6.71 15.87 -3.58
CA GLY A 78 -8.06 15.83 -4.15
C GLY A 78 -8.94 14.70 -3.62
N ASP A 79 -9.92 14.26 -4.43
CA ASP A 79 -10.86 13.18 -4.10
C ASP A 79 -10.21 11.77 -4.08
N GLY A 80 -8.89 11.70 -4.10
CA GLY A 80 -8.12 10.46 -4.17
C GLY A 80 -8.23 9.57 -2.93
N VAL A 81 -8.69 10.10 -1.79
CA VAL A 81 -8.86 9.31 -0.56
C VAL A 81 -9.81 8.13 -0.75
N THR A 82 -10.88 8.31 -1.54
CA THR A 82 -11.81 7.21 -1.86
C THR A 82 -11.13 6.11 -2.66
N PHE A 83 -10.27 6.47 -3.61
CA PHE A 83 -9.50 5.52 -4.39
C PHE A 83 -8.49 4.74 -3.51
N VAL A 84 -7.75 5.45 -2.66
CA VAL A 84 -6.81 4.82 -1.71
C VAL A 84 -7.55 3.83 -0.82
N ARG A 85 -8.74 4.20 -0.32
CA ARG A 85 -9.58 3.32 0.48
C ARG A 85 -9.94 2.05 -0.30
N SER A 86 -10.53 2.17 -1.50
CA SER A 86 -10.93 0.99 -2.31
C SER A 86 -9.73 0.10 -2.62
N PHE A 87 -8.59 0.69 -2.98
CA PHE A 87 -7.36 -0.04 -3.24
C PHE A 87 -6.93 -0.90 -2.04
N PHE A 88 -6.95 -0.33 -0.83
CA PHE A 88 -6.59 -1.08 0.37
C PHE A 88 -7.67 -2.07 0.80
N GLU A 89 -8.95 -1.73 0.64
CA GLU A 89 -10.06 -2.62 0.98
C GLU A 89 -10.13 -3.83 0.05
N ASP A 90 -10.02 -3.63 -1.25
CA ASP A 90 -10.21 -4.69 -2.25
C ASP A 90 -8.97 -5.57 -2.40
N MET A 91 -7.76 -5.01 -2.32
CA MET A 91 -6.55 -5.72 -2.65
C MET A 91 -5.79 -6.23 -1.43
N VAL A 92 -5.45 -5.35 -0.49
CA VAL A 92 -4.63 -5.75 0.67
C VAL A 92 -5.45 -6.58 1.64
N THR A 93 -6.73 -6.20 1.84
CA THR A 93 -7.58 -6.88 2.81
C THR A 93 -8.06 -8.24 2.30
N ALA A 94 -8.38 -8.38 1.01
CA ALA A 94 -8.84 -9.65 0.46
C ALA A 94 -7.72 -10.70 0.43
N GLU A 95 -6.55 -10.33 -0.09
CA GLU A 95 -5.43 -11.27 -0.25
C GLU A 95 -4.76 -11.60 1.09
N LEU A 96 -4.38 -10.60 1.86
CA LEU A 96 -3.71 -10.81 3.13
C LEU A 96 -4.67 -11.29 4.21
N GLY A 97 -5.88 -10.74 4.25
CA GLY A 97 -6.88 -11.06 5.27
C GLY A 97 -7.25 -12.54 5.30
N SER A 98 -7.46 -13.17 4.14
CA SER A 98 -7.79 -14.59 4.07
C SER A 98 -6.70 -15.50 4.64
N ARG A 99 -5.44 -15.09 4.55
CA ARG A 99 -4.28 -15.87 5.01
C ARG A 99 -4.03 -15.76 6.52
N VAL A 100 -4.49 -14.68 7.13
CA VAL A 100 -4.24 -14.38 8.55
C VAL A 100 -5.53 -14.41 9.39
N ASP A 101 -6.58 -15.05 8.89
CA ASP A 101 -7.89 -15.13 9.53
C ASP A 101 -7.91 -16.14 10.69
N SER A 102 -7.07 -15.94 11.67
CA SER A 102 -7.01 -16.74 12.88
C SER A 102 -6.89 -15.84 14.13
N PRO A 103 -7.89 -15.86 15.03
CA PRO A 103 -9.18 -16.56 14.96
C PRO A 103 -10.05 -16.10 13.77
N PRO A 104 -11.02 -16.93 13.31
CA PRO A 104 -11.91 -16.59 12.21
C PRO A 104 -12.58 -15.23 12.38
N GLY A 105 -12.68 -14.44 11.33
CA GLY A 105 -13.24 -13.10 11.32
C GLY A 105 -12.25 -11.98 11.67
N THR A 106 -11.01 -12.31 12.05
CA THR A 106 -9.98 -11.29 12.39
C THR A 106 -9.11 -10.87 11.22
N GLY A 107 -9.10 -11.62 10.12
CA GLY A 107 -8.16 -11.41 9.00
C GLY A 107 -8.20 -10.00 8.44
N ARG A 108 -9.39 -9.42 8.26
CA ARG A 108 -9.56 -8.06 7.77
C ARG A 108 -8.88 -7.02 8.67
N ILE A 109 -9.14 -7.06 9.96
CA ILE A 109 -8.57 -6.08 10.89
C ILE A 109 -7.05 -6.25 11.03
N ARG A 110 -6.54 -7.48 10.98
CA ARG A 110 -5.11 -7.77 10.95
C ARG A 110 -4.43 -7.15 9.75
N ALA A 111 -4.98 -7.35 8.56
CA ALA A 111 -4.49 -6.75 7.33
C ALA A 111 -4.52 -5.22 7.38
N GLN A 112 -5.56 -4.62 7.97
CA GLN A 112 -5.66 -3.17 8.14
C GLN A 112 -4.61 -2.60 9.10
N PHE A 113 -4.27 -3.29 10.19
CA PHE A 113 -3.17 -2.87 11.07
C PHE A 113 -1.83 -2.89 10.33
N VAL A 114 -1.55 -3.93 9.56
CA VAL A 114 -0.34 -4.02 8.73
C VAL A 114 -0.30 -2.89 7.71
N ALA A 115 -1.39 -2.68 6.96
CA ALA A 115 -1.49 -1.63 5.96
C ALA A 115 -1.26 -0.24 6.57
N SER A 116 -1.84 0.05 7.74
CA SER A 116 -1.66 1.33 8.44
C SER A 116 -0.21 1.62 8.78
N GLN A 117 0.54 0.60 9.22
CA GLN A 117 1.98 0.73 9.51
C GLN A 117 2.79 0.98 8.23
N LEU A 118 2.54 0.20 7.18
CA LEU A 118 3.25 0.33 5.90
C LEU A 118 2.98 1.69 5.24
N ILE A 119 1.72 2.16 5.27
CA ILE A 119 1.37 3.51 4.81
C ILE A 119 2.13 4.56 5.62
N GLY A 120 2.16 4.42 6.95
CA GLY A 120 2.88 5.33 7.84
C GLY A 120 4.37 5.43 7.50
N VAL A 121 5.02 4.29 7.27
CA VAL A 121 6.43 4.23 6.84
C VAL A 121 6.64 4.94 5.51
N ALA A 122 5.81 4.63 4.49
CA ALA A 122 5.91 5.26 3.18
C ALA A 122 5.71 6.78 3.27
N MET A 123 4.71 7.22 4.03
CA MET A 123 4.45 8.64 4.25
C MET A 123 5.62 9.33 4.95
N ALA A 124 6.12 8.78 6.06
CA ALA A 124 7.19 9.37 6.85
C ALA A 124 8.51 9.45 6.05
N ARG A 125 8.84 8.40 5.29
CA ARG A 125 10.10 8.31 4.56
C ARG A 125 10.10 9.12 3.26
N TYR A 126 9.08 8.97 2.43
CA TYR A 126 9.12 9.45 1.04
C TYR A 126 8.30 10.71 0.79
N ILE A 127 7.24 10.94 1.56
CA ILE A 127 6.33 12.08 1.34
C ILE A 127 6.67 13.24 2.26
N VAL A 128 6.72 12.99 3.58
CA VAL A 128 7.00 13.99 4.61
C VAL A 128 8.51 14.21 4.78
N LYS A 129 9.30 13.14 4.56
CA LYS A 129 10.77 13.11 4.74
C LYS A 129 11.18 13.49 6.16
N MET A 130 10.65 12.75 7.13
CA MET A 130 10.93 12.95 8.55
C MET A 130 12.36 12.50 8.89
N GLU A 131 13.24 13.43 9.18
CA GLU A 131 14.59 13.10 9.64
C GLU A 131 14.64 12.81 11.16
N PRO A 132 15.50 11.88 11.62
CA PRO A 132 16.48 11.07 10.85
C PRO A 132 15.87 9.83 10.16
N PHE A 133 14.59 9.55 10.33
CA PHE A 133 13.92 8.33 9.83
C PHE A 133 14.04 8.17 8.30
N ALA A 134 13.90 9.26 7.55
CA ALA A 134 13.96 9.23 6.09
C ALA A 134 15.34 8.80 5.56
N SER A 135 16.40 9.11 6.29
CA SER A 135 17.78 8.77 5.93
C SER A 135 18.25 7.41 6.45
N LEU A 136 17.45 6.70 7.24
CA LEU A 136 17.82 5.37 7.73
C LEU A 136 17.99 4.37 6.57
N PRO A 137 18.93 3.43 6.64
CA PRO A 137 18.96 2.28 5.74
C PRO A 137 17.64 1.50 5.78
N ALA A 138 17.14 1.09 4.60
CA ALA A 138 15.89 0.34 4.50
C ALA A 138 15.88 -0.90 5.41
N GLU A 139 17.00 -1.61 5.48
CA GLU A 139 17.16 -2.79 6.32
C GLU A 139 16.91 -2.49 7.81
N GLN A 140 17.40 -1.36 8.32
CA GLN A 140 17.18 -0.98 9.72
C GLN A 140 15.71 -0.69 10.00
N ILE A 141 15.01 -0.06 9.06
CA ILE A 141 13.57 0.15 9.15
C ILE A 141 12.86 -1.20 9.19
N VAL A 142 13.18 -2.11 8.25
CA VAL A 142 12.59 -3.45 8.19
C VAL A 142 12.80 -4.18 9.52
N GLN A 143 14.04 -4.28 9.99
CA GLN A 143 14.37 -4.98 11.25
C GLN A 143 13.59 -4.41 12.45
N THR A 144 13.38 -3.11 12.46
CA THR A 144 12.68 -2.43 13.57
C THR A 144 11.18 -2.68 13.54
N ILE A 145 10.53 -2.65 12.38
CA ILE A 145 9.07 -2.73 12.30
C ILE A 145 8.55 -4.16 12.09
N ALA A 146 9.37 -5.07 11.55
CA ALA A 146 8.96 -6.44 11.22
C ALA A 146 8.35 -7.20 12.40
N PRO A 147 8.89 -7.14 13.63
CA PRO A 147 8.29 -7.82 14.78
C PRO A 147 6.87 -7.30 15.09
N ASN A 148 6.62 -6.00 14.92
CA ASN A 148 5.29 -5.42 15.13
C ASN A 148 4.32 -5.86 14.05
N LEU A 149 4.75 -5.85 12.78
CA LEU A 149 3.94 -6.34 11.67
C LEU A 149 3.60 -7.82 11.86
N GLN A 150 4.58 -8.65 12.22
CA GLN A 150 4.36 -10.07 12.48
C GLN A 150 3.35 -10.28 13.62
N ARG A 151 3.45 -9.48 14.69
CA ARG A 151 2.48 -9.51 15.79
C ARG A 151 1.06 -9.17 15.32
N TYR A 152 0.88 -8.22 14.40
CA TYR A 152 -0.44 -7.94 13.86
C TYR A 152 -0.98 -9.10 13.02
N LEU A 153 -0.12 -9.76 12.26
CA LEU A 153 -0.49 -10.88 11.39
C LEU A 153 -0.91 -12.12 12.19
N THR A 154 -0.12 -12.53 13.17
CA THR A 154 -0.25 -13.84 13.83
C THR A 154 -0.34 -13.78 15.35
N GLY A 155 -0.08 -12.63 15.97
CA GLY A 155 -0.10 -12.47 17.42
C GLY A 155 -1.50 -12.37 18.00
N GLU A 156 -1.58 -12.38 19.32
CA GLU A 156 -2.84 -12.18 20.04
C GLU A 156 -3.38 -10.76 19.86
N LEU A 157 -4.66 -10.64 19.51
CA LEU A 157 -5.35 -9.36 19.41
C LEU A 157 -6.02 -8.99 20.75
N PRO A 158 -6.14 -7.69 21.04
CA PRO A 158 -6.93 -7.23 22.17
C PRO A 158 -8.36 -7.75 22.14
N LYS A 159 -8.92 -8.06 23.31
CA LYS A 159 -10.31 -8.49 23.43
C LYS A 159 -11.25 -7.45 22.81
N GLY A 160 -12.23 -7.92 22.03
CA GLY A 160 -13.22 -7.08 21.34
C GLY A 160 -12.85 -6.67 19.92
N LEU A 161 -11.66 -7.06 19.41
CA LEU A 161 -11.31 -6.92 17.99
C LEU A 161 -11.64 -8.16 17.16
N ALA A 162 -11.85 -9.30 17.82
CA ALA A 162 -12.46 -10.47 17.19
C ALA A 162 -14.00 -10.32 17.24
N PRO A 163 -14.73 -10.74 16.19
CA PRO A 163 -16.19 -10.77 16.19
C PRO A 163 -16.76 -11.68 17.28
#